data_39ad6da954d8c3182f956d5f68feeea0
#
_entry.id   39ad6da954d8c3182f956d5f68feeea0
#
_cell.length_a   1.000
_cell.length_b   1.000
_cell.length_c   1.000
_cell.angle_alpha   90.00
_cell.angle_beta   90.00
_cell.angle_gamma   90.00
#
_symmetry.space_group_name_H-M   'P 1'
#
loop_
_entity.id
_entity.type
_entity.pdbx_description
1 polymer ?
#
loop_
_entity_poly.entity_id
_entity_poly.type
_entity_poly.pdbx_seq_one_letter_code
_entity_poly.pdbx_strand_id
1 'polypeptide(L)'
;MLNSAIVIKLKQRLNKLDSQDYDNIECWQAVESFNKAQVEWCRRQLHGVNLMQEGDEQSTRRKDDLQVLLVTDDLQMVDKEDYFFGAVPGDYLQWKRVDVFACKDCCEDRRMTVYLAEEGNLNQLLRDKSKKPSFEWAETFATLTNNRVHVYTNNEFEIGKAELTYYKQPRRIQIQGCVDPYTNIETTTEVLSEFTD
;
A
#
# COMPACT_ATOMS: atom_id res chain seq x y z
N MET A 1 -5.47 -20.71 -6.67
CA MET A 1 -6.51 -21.56 -5.99
C MET A 1 -7.89 -21.18 -6.51
N LEU A 2 -8.76 -22.14 -6.82
CA LEU A 2 -10.15 -21.85 -7.21
C LEU A 2 -10.92 -21.31 -5.99
N ASN A 3 -11.70 -20.25 -6.17
CA ASN A 3 -12.46 -19.63 -5.08
C ASN A 3 -13.46 -20.58 -4.41
N SER A 4 -14.02 -21.53 -5.16
CA SER A 4 -14.87 -22.61 -4.62
C SER A 4 -14.13 -23.47 -3.59
N ALA A 5 -12.84 -23.73 -3.79
CA ALA A 5 -12.03 -24.46 -2.84
C ALA A 5 -11.82 -23.69 -1.50
N ILE A 6 -11.80 -22.35 -1.55
CA ILE A 6 -11.73 -21.51 -0.35
C ILE A 6 -12.94 -21.72 0.53
N VAL A 7 -14.14 -21.69 -0.06
CA VAL A 7 -15.40 -21.90 0.67
C VAL A 7 -15.45 -23.30 1.28
N ILE A 8 -15.05 -24.31 0.52
CA ILE A 8 -14.99 -25.70 1.02
C ILE A 8 -14.02 -25.84 2.19
N LYS A 9 -12.79 -25.29 2.06
CA LYS A 9 -11.79 -25.33 3.14
C LYS A 9 -12.26 -24.56 4.39
N LEU A 10 -12.94 -23.43 4.20
CA LEU A 10 -13.52 -22.66 5.31
C LEU A 10 -14.58 -23.48 6.04
N LYS A 11 -15.54 -24.05 5.32
CA LYS A 11 -16.58 -24.92 5.87
C LYS A 11 -15.98 -26.14 6.59
N GLN A 12 -14.97 -26.79 6.00
CA GLN A 12 -14.27 -27.91 6.63
C GLN A 12 -13.58 -27.52 7.95
N ARG A 13 -13.01 -26.33 8.03
CA ARG A 13 -12.38 -25.85 9.28
C ARG A 13 -13.40 -25.53 10.36
N LEU A 14 -14.53 -24.94 9.99
CA LEU A 14 -15.60 -24.61 10.92
C LEU A 14 -16.29 -25.87 11.44
N ASN A 15 -16.57 -26.86 10.59
CA ASN A 15 -17.19 -28.12 10.98
C ASN A 15 -16.29 -28.98 11.89
N LYS A 16 -14.96 -28.75 11.91
CA LYS A 16 -14.06 -29.42 12.89
C LYS A 16 -14.20 -28.90 14.32
N LEU A 17 -14.82 -27.75 14.51
CA LEU A 17 -15.03 -27.11 15.82
C LEU A 17 -16.34 -27.51 16.51
N ASP A 18 -16.95 -28.59 16.04
CA ASP A 18 -17.98 -29.37 16.76
C ASP A 18 -19.35 -28.70 16.92
N SER A 19 -19.89 -28.14 15.86
CA SER A 19 -21.33 -27.86 15.85
C SER A 19 -21.93 -28.01 14.46
N GLN A 20 -23.05 -28.70 14.38
CA GLN A 20 -23.90 -28.79 13.18
C GLN A 20 -24.58 -27.45 12.85
N ASP A 21 -24.38 -26.42 13.65
CA ASP A 21 -25.04 -25.11 13.53
C ASP A 21 -24.45 -24.20 12.47
N TYR A 22 -23.30 -24.56 11.85
CA TYR A 22 -22.60 -23.72 10.88
C TYR A 22 -22.90 -24.05 9.40
N ASP A 23 -23.89 -24.89 9.15
CA ASP A 23 -24.31 -25.22 7.76
C ASP A 23 -24.89 -24.03 6.99
N ASN A 24 -25.22 -22.92 7.68
CA ASN A 24 -25.87 -21.74 7.12
C ASN A 24 -24.93 -20.61 6.74
N ILE A 25 -23.60 -20.86 6.61
CA ILE A 25 -22.70 -19.80 6.12
C ILE A 25 -22.98 -19.55 4.64
N GLU A 26 -23.47 -18.37 4.38
CA GLU A 26 -23.73 -17.90 3.02
C GLU A 26 -22.43 -17.56 2.28
N CYS A 27 -22.48 -17.69 0.96
CA CYS A 27 -21.32 -17.44 0.10
C CYS A 27 -20.70 -16.06 0.33
N TRP A 28 -21.51 -15.02 0.41
CA TRP A 28 -21.03 -13.65 0.62
C TRP A 28 -20.29 -13.46 1.96
N GLN A 29 -20.72 -14.15 3.03
CA GLN A 29 -20.04 -14.10 4.32
C GLN A 29 -18.62 -14.69 4.25
N ALA A 30 -18.48 -15.80 3.52
CA ALA A 30 -17.19 -16.42 3.28
C ALA A 30 -16.27 -15.50 2.46
N VAL A 31 -16.78 -14.88 1.40
CA VAL A 31 -16.05 -13.93 0.54
C VAL A 31 -15.60 -12.71 1.33
N GLU A 32 -16.49 -12.11 2.11
CA GLU A 32 -16.16 -10.91 2.90
C GLU A 32 -15.11 -11.21 3.99
N SER A 33 -15.28 -12.34 4.69
CA SER A 33 -14.33 -12.80 5.70
C SER A 33 -12.95 -13.04 5.10
N PHE A 34 -12.87 -13.65 3.93
CA PHE A 34 -11.61 -13.90 3.25
C PHE A 34 -10.95 -12.59 2.79
N ASN A 35 -11.72 -11.69 2.16
CA ASN A 35 -11.21 -10.39 1.71
C ASN A 35 -10.65 -9.56 2.87
N LYS A 36 -11.34 -9.55 4.01
CA LYS A 36 -10.85 -8.90 5.23
C LYS A 36 -9.58 -9.56 5.76
N ALA A 37 -9.55 -10.88 5.79
CA ALA A 37 -8.39 -11.64 6.27
C ALA A 37 -7.15 -11.43 5.39
N GLN A 38 -7.29 -11.31 4.05
CA GLN A 38 -6.18 -10.99 3.15
C GLN A 38 -5.52 -9.65 3.52
N VAL A 39 -6.33 -8.60 3.66
CA VAL A 39 -5.80 -7.25 3.99
C VAL A 39 -5.13 -7.27 5.36
N GLU A 40 -5.74 -7.92 6.34
CA GLU A 40 -5.17 -8.04 7.68
C GLU A 40 -3.87 -8.84 7.68
N TRP A 41 -3.81 -9.93 6.92
CA TRP A 41 -2.60 -10.73 6.76
C TRP A 41 -1.48 -9.89 6.13
N CYS A 42 -1.75 -9.14 5.05
CA CYS A 42 -0.77 -8.25 4.43
C CYS A 42 -0.23 -7.23 5.43
N ARG A 43 -1.11 -6.59 6.21
CA ARG A 43 -0.69 -5.62 7.23
C ARG A 43 0.19 -6.26 8.30
N ARG A 44 -0.15 -7.46 8.76
CA ARG A 44 0.66 -8.20 9.73
C ARG A 44 2.04 -8.56 9.18
N GLN A 45 2.12 -8.95 7.90
CA GLN A 45 3.41 -9.23 7.25
C GLN A 45 4.27 -7.97 7.10
N LEU A 46 3.66 -6.82 6.81
CA LEU A 46 4.37 -5.55 6.63
C LEU A 46 4.84 -4.93 7.95
N HIS A 47 4.02 -5.00 8.99
CA HIS A 47 4.32 -4.38 10.30
C HIS A 47 4.92 -5.33 11.34
N GLY A 48 4.90 -6.64 11.07
CA GLY A 48 5.23 -7.66 12.07
C GLY A 48 4.09 -7.86 13.09
N VAL A 49 4.18 -8.96 13.84
CA VAL A 49 3.29 -9.27 14.98
C VAL A 49 4.18 -9.48 16.20
N ASN A 50 4.88 -8.44 16.61
CA ASN A 50 5.70 -8.52 17.80
C ASN A 50 4.93 -7.96 19.00
N LEU A 51 4.30 -8.85 19.77
CA LEU A 51 3.59 -8.51 21.00
C LEU A 51 4.56 -7.98 22.08
N MET A 52 5.83 -8.34 22.02
CA MET A 52 6.85 -7.97 22.99
C MET A 52 7.69 -6.76 22.59
N GLN A 53 7.51 -6.23 21.37
CA GLN A 53 8.30 -5.10 20.81
C GLN A 53 9.83 -5.34 20.80
N GLU A 54 10.25 -6.58 20.83
CA GLU A 54 11.66 -6.97 20.81
C GLU A 54 12.15 -7.17 19.36
N GLY A 55 12.89 -6.19 18.86
CA GLY A 55 13.63 -6.28 17.60
C GLY A 55 12.84 -6.02 16.33
N ASP A 56 13.59 -5.77 15.26
CA ASP A 56 13.05 -5.60 13.90
C ASP A 56 12.83 -6.97 13.25
N GLU A 57 11.63 -7.51 13.40
CA GLU A 57 11.24 -8.81 12.85
C GLU A 57 10.89 -8.79 11.35
N GLN A 58 11.22 -7.73 10.65
CA GLN A 58 11.02 -7.67 9.20
C GLN A 58 11.97 -8.63 8.48
N SER A 59 11.70 -9.93 8.56
CA SER A 59 12.49 -10.89 7.79
C SER A 59 12.30 -10.64 6.30
N THR A 60 13.38 -10.72 5.53
CA THR A 60 13.39 -10.63 4.05
C THR A 60 12.33 -11.57 3.43
N ARG A 61 12.15 -12.74 4.02
CA ARG A 61 11.19 -13.77 3.62
C ARG A 61 9.74 -13.30 3.60
N ARG A 62 9.31 -12.52 4.61
CA ARG A 62 7.94 -11.97 4.66
C ARG A 62 7.69 -10.95 3.57
N LYS A 63 8.73 -10.20 3.20
CA LYS A 63 8.64 -9.20 2.12
C LYS A 63 8.60 -9.86 0.76
N ASP A 64 9.27 -11.00 0.60
CA ASP A 64 9.27 -11.76 -0.65
C ASP A 64 7.88 -12.29 -0.99
N ASP A 65 7.12 -12.76 0.01
CA ASP A 65 5.74 -13.22 -0.15
C ASP A 65 4.78 -12.10 -0.63
N LEU A 66 5.13 -10.84 -0.41
CA LEU A 66 4.34 -9.67 -0.78
C LEU A 66 4.80 -8.98 -2.07
N GLN A 67 5.80 -9.52 -2.77
CA GLN A 67 6.32 -8.90 -4.02
C GLN A 67 5.24 -8.74 -5.09
N VAL A 68 4.28 -9.65 -5.13
CA VAL A 68 3.13 -9.58 -6.07
C VAL A 68 2.28 -8.33 -5.88
N LEU A 69 2.32 -7.74 -4.67
CA LEU A 69 1.60 -6.51 -4.35
C LEU A 69 2.45 -5.25 -4.51
N LEU A 70 3.75 -5.39 -4.78
CA LEU A 70 4.65 -4.24 -4.95
C LEU A 70 4.50 -3.66 -6.35
N VAL A 71 4.07 -2.41 -6.42
CA VAL A 71 3.82 -1.69 -7.68
C VAL A 71 4.55 -0.35 -7.66
N THR A 72 4.95 0.12 -8.83
CA THR A 72 5.51 1.46 -9.03
C THR A 72 4.66 2.22 -10.03
N ASP A 73 4.11 3.35 -9.63
CA ASP A 73 3.27 4.20 -10.45
C ASP A 73 3.81 5.62 -10.53
N ASP A 74 3.62 6.25 -11.68
CA ASP A 74 3.96 7.65 -11.89
C ASP A 74 2.97 8.55 -11.13
N LEU A 75 3.51 9.46 -10.32
CA LEU A 75 2.72 10.48 -9.63
C LEU A 75 2.59 11.73 -10.50
N GLN A 76 1.36 12.15 -10.73
CA GLN A 76 1.09 13.46 -11.34
C GLN A 76 1.31 14.55 -10.28
N MET A 77 2.44 15.23 -10.38
CA MET A 77 2.84 16.24 -9.42
C MET A 77 2.27 17.60 -9.80
N VAL A 78 1.77 18.33 -8.80
CA VAL A 78 1.25 19.70 -8.91
C VAL A 78 2.12 20.60 -8.06
N ASP A 79 2.62 21.66 -8.65
CA ASP A 79 3.46 22.67 -8.00
C ASP A 79 2.67 23.56 -7.02
N LYS A 80 3.30 23.87 -5.88
CA LYS A 80 2.78 24.73 -4.80
C LYS A 80 3.88 25.63 -4.21
N GLU A 81 4.76 26.14 -5.02
CA GLU A 81 5.92 26.99 -4.65
C GLU A 81 6.96 26.23 -3.79
N ASP A 82 6.66 25.95 -2.52
CA ASP A 82 7.60 25.31 -1.58
C ASP A 82 7.64 23.76 -1.67
N TYR A 83 6.62 23.18 -2.27
CA TYR A 83 6.49 21.73 -2.39
C TYR A 83 5.64 21.34 -3.60
N PHE A 84 5.86 20.13 -4.06
CA PHE A 84 5.00 19.47 -5.05
C PHE A 84 4.13 18.43 -4.37
N PHE A 85 2.91 18.24 -4.84
CA PHE A 85 2.07 17.17 -4.33
C PHE A 85 1.48 16.32 -5.44
N GLY A 86 1.35 15.01 -5.16
CA GLY A 86 0.69 14.04 -6.03
C GLY A 86 -0.33 13.21 -5.26
N ALA A 87 -1.44 12.86 -5.90
CA ALA A 87 -2.44 11.99 -5.30
C ALA A 87 -1.92 10.54 -5.21
N VAL A 88 -2.15 9.90 -4.07
CA VAL A 88 -1.85 8.48 -3.89
C VAL A 88 -2.89 7.63 -4.63
N PRO A 89 -2.51 6.53 -5.31
CA PRO A 89 -3.44 5.62 -5.95
C PRO A 89 -4.52 5.07 -4.99
N GLY A 90 -5.71 4.80 -5.53
CA GLY A 90 -6.86 4.36 -4.70
C GLY A 90 -6.68 2.99 -4.05
N ASP A 91 -5.79 2.17 -4.57
CA ASP A 91 -5.44 0.84 -4.05
C ASP A 91 -4.21 0.84 -3.12
N TYR A 92 -3.71 2.01 -2.75
CA TYR A 92 -2.58 2.15 -1.84
C TYR A 92 -2.83 1.47 -0.48
N LEU A 93 -1.91 0.65 -0.06
CA LEU A 93 -1.90 0.00 1.25
C LEU A 93 -0.78 0.53 2.14
N GLN A 94 0.45 0.55 1.62
CA GLN A 94 1.63 0.96 2.39
C GLN A 94 2.74 1.53 1.52
N TRP A 95 3.36 2.57 2.04
CA TRP A 95 4.55 3.22 1.49
C TRP A 95 5.75 2.28 1.43
N LYS A 96 6.50 2.38 0.34
CA LYS A 96 7.81 1.77 0.23
C LYS A 96 8.89 2.81 -0.03
N ARG A 97 8.77 3.57 -1.12
CA ARG A 97 9.67 4.68 -1.48
C ARG A 97 9.02 5.59 -2.51
N VAL A 98 9.58 6.80 -2.64
CA VAL A 98 9.34 7.67 -3.79
C VAL A 98 10.68 7.96 -4.44
N ASP A 99 10.73 7.84 -5.75
CA ASP A 99 11.84 8.30 -6.58
C ASP A 99 11.43 9.60 -7.24
N VAL A 100 12.25 10.62 -7.13
CA VAL A 100 12.02 11.95 -7.71
C VAL A 100 13.14 12.28 -8.66
N PHE A 101 12.80 12.79 -9.82
CA PHE A 101 13.72 13.33 -10.80
C PHE A 101 13.54 14.85 -10.83
N ALA A 102 14.55 15.53 -10.33
CA ALA A 102 14.55 16.99 -10.19
C ALA A 102 15.41 17.64 -11.24
N CYS A 103 15.00 18.83 -11.68
CA CYS A 103 15.78 19.70 -12.56
C CYS A 103 16.01 21.06 -11.89
N LYS A 104 17.14 21.67 -12.22
CA LYS A 104 17.49 23.03 -11.79
C LYS A 104 18.20 23.75 -12.92
N ASP A 105 17.69 24.91 -13.30
CA ASP A 105 18.18 25.72 -14.42
C ASP A 105 18.24 24.92 -15.73
N CYS A 106 19.42 24.74 -16.32
CA CYS A 106 19.63 23.97 -17.56
C CYS A 106 20.24 22.58 -17.29
N CYS A 107 20.21 22.11 -16.06
CA CYS A 107 20.79 20.82 -15.71
C CYS A 107 19.84 19.67 -16.06
N GLU A 108 20.42 18.52 -16.47
CA GLU A 108 19.68 17.29 -16.72
C GLU A 108 18.94 16.81 -15.46
N ASP A 109 17.88 16.03 -15.66
CA ASP A 109 17.12 15.42 -14.60
C ASP A 109 18.00 14.61 -13.65
N ARG A 110 18.03 15.00 -12.38
CA ARG A 110 18.80 14.34 -11.35
C ARG A 110 17.88 13.52 -10.45
N ARG A 111 18.19 12.24 -10.27
CA ARG A 111 17.47 11.41 -9.32
C ARG A 111 17.81 11.83 -7.89
N MET A 112 16.77 12.08 -7.10
CA MET A 112 16.87 12.51 -5.71
C MET A 112 16.61 11.34 -4.76
N THR A 113 17.34 11.31 -3.64
CA THR A 113 17.00 10.46 -2.50
C THR A 113 15.90 11.11 -1.68
N VAL A 114 14.77 10.43 -1.53
CA VAL A 114 13.60 10.97 -0.83
C VAL A 114 13.38 10.21 0.48
N TYR A 115 13.43 10.91 1.59
CA TYR A 115 13.15 10.36 2.92
C TYR A 115 11.69 10.63 3.30
N LEU A 116 10.99 9.62 3.84
CA LEU A 116 9.67 9.84 4.43
C LEU A 116 9.82 10.52 5.79
N ALA A 117 9.30 11.72 5.91
CA ALA A 117 9.30 12.50 7.13
C ALA A 117 7.93 12.48 7.80
N GLU A 118 7.92 12.58 9.12
CA GLU A 118 6.69 12.81 9.89
C GLU A 118 6.28 14.28 9.79
N GLU A 119 5.00 14.52 9.59
CA GLU A 119 4.42 15.87 9.48
C GLU A 119 4.77 16.75 10.70
N GLY A 120 4.81 16.16 11.89
CA GLY A 120 5.17 16.88 13.12
C GLY A 120 6.59 17.44 13.15
N ASN A 121 7.51 16.86 12.36
CA ASN A 121 8.92 17.25 12.30
C ASN A 121 9.25 18.19 11.13
N LEU A 122 8.27 18.49 10.28
CA LEU A 122 8.44 19.25 9.05
C LEU A 122 9.16 20.58 9.24
N ASN A 123 8.69 21.41 10.18
CA ASN A 123 9.27 22.72 10.45
C ASN A 123 10.73 22.65 10.92
N GLN A 124 11.08 21.59 11.62
CA GLN A 124 12.46 21.38 12.07
C GLN A 124 13.36 20.99 10.89
N LEU A 125 12.89 20.10 10.02
CA LEU A 125 13.63 19.66 8.83
C LEU A 125 13.88 20.80 7.85
N LEU A 126 12.89 21.66 7.61
CA LEU A 126 13.03 22.82 6.73
C LEU A 126 14.01 23.89 7.26
N ARG A 127 14.16 24.00 8.59
CA ARG A 127 15.08 24.96 9.22
C ARG A 127 16.51 24.43 9.37
N ASP A 128 16.68 23.13 9.38
CA ASP A 128 18.00 22.50 9.54
C ASP A 128 18.79 22.59 8.22
N LYS A 129 19.90 23.32 8.25
CA LYS A 129 20.76 23.51 7.06
C LYS A 129 21.29 22.22 6.47
N SER A 130 21.41 21.17 7.29
CA SER A 130 21.93 19.86 6.88
C SER A 130 20.86 18.89 6.36
N LYS A 131 19.58 19.18 6.62
CA LYS A 131 18.47 18.27 6.31
C LYS A 131 17.43 18.87 5.36
N LYS A 132 17.51 20.17 5.09
CA LYS A 132 16.63 20.81 4.12
C LYS A 132 16.84 20.23 2.72
N PRO A 133 15.82 20.26 1.86
CA PRO A 133 15.95 19.85 0.46
C PRO A 133 17.16 20.51 -0.21
N SER A 134 17.96 19.71 -0.93
CA SER A 134 19.15 20.22 -1.64
C SER A 134 19.37 19.49 -2.94
N PHE A 135 19.42 20.25 -4.03
CA PHE A 135 19.75 19.72 -5.35
C PHE A 135 21.20 19.24 -5.42
N GLU A 136 22.13 19.92 -4.74
CA GLU A 136 23.56 19.57 -4.76
C GLU A 136 23.84 18.22 -4.12
N TRP A 137 23.17 17.92 -2.99
CA TRP A 137 23.29 16.64 -2.30
C TRP A 137 22.36 15.57 -2.86
N ALA A 138 21.47 15.92 -3.79
CA ALA A 138 20.44 15.06 -4.34
C ALA A 138 19.55 14.41 -3.26
N GLU A 139 19.20 15.19 -2.24
CA GLU A 139 18.39 14.75 -1.11
C GLU A 139 17.20 15.66 -0.91
N THR A 140 16.06 15.04 -0.61
CA THR A 140 14.85 15.72 -0.20
C THR A 140 14.03 14.82 0.71
N PHE A 141 12.93 15.32 1.21
CA PHE A 141 11.99 14.53 1.99
C PHE A 141 10.57 14.71 1.50
N ALA A 142 9.74 13.74 1.81
CA ALA A 142 8.33 13.76 1.52
C ALA A 142 7.51 13.50 2.79
N THR A 143 6.30 14.03 2.84
CA THR A 143 5.29 13.67 3.84
C THR A 143 4.08 13.04 3.17
N LEU A 144 3.33 12.24 3.93
CA LEU A 144 2.10 11.62 3.47
C LEU A 144 0.94 12.18 4.27
N THR A 145 0.13 13.02 3.65
CA THR A 145 -0.98 13.71 4.31
C THR A 145 -2.20 13.74 3.40
N ASN A 146 -3.36 13.39 3.94
CA ASN A 146 -4.65 13.45 3.23
C ASN A 146 -4.66 12.74 1.87
N ASN A 147 -4.15 11.50 1.82
CA ASN A 147 -4.00 10.71 0.58
C ASN A 147 -3.18 11.40 -0.51
N ARG A 148 -2.22 12.22 -0.11
CA ARG A 148 -1.28 12.88 -1.02
C ARG A 148 0.13 12.72 -0.52
N VAL A 149 1.05 12.58 -1.46
CA VAL A 149 2.50 12.67 -1.22
C VAL A 149 2.90 14.11 -1.45
N HIS A 150 3.48 14.76 -0.45
CA HIS A 150 4.06 16.09 -0.56
C HIS A 150 5.57 15.95 -0.60
N VAL A 151 6.21 16.40 -1.67
CA VAL A 151 7.66 16.41 -1.83
C VAL A 151 8.14 17.86 -1.72
N TYR A 152 9.03 18.13 -0.79
CA TYR A 152 9.50 19.47 -0.50
C TYR A 152 10.72 19.83 -1.34
N THR A 153 10.67 21.00 -1.98
CA THR A 153 11.76 21.51 -2.84
C THR A 153 12.42 22.76 -2.27
N ASN A 154 11.72 23.46 -1.37
CA ASN A 154 12.15 24.72 -0.77
C ASN A 154 12.56 25.75 -1.85
N ASN A 155 11.86 25.75 -3.00
CA ASN A 155 12.15 26.59 -4.18
C ASN A 155 13.58 26.48 -4.72
N GLU A 156 14.30 25.41 -4.40
CA GLU A 156 15.67 25.21 -4.85
C GLU A 156 15.75 24.51 -6.21
N PHE A 157 14.76 23.67 -6.52
CA PHE A 157 14.67 22.87 -7.75
C PHE A 157 13.21 22.55 -8.08
N GLU A 158 12.99 22.17 -9.33
CA GLU A 158 11.68 21.71 -9.82
C GLU A 158 11.65 20.18 -9.94
N ILE A 159 10.46 19.59 -9.88
CA ILE A 159 10.26 18.15 -10.05
C ILE A 159 9.72 17.88 -11.45
N GLY A 160 10.52 17.24 -12.30
CA GLY A 160 10.12 16.82 -13.63
C GLY A 160 9.29 15.53 -13.61
N LYS A 161 9.68 14.56 -12.79
CA LYS A 161 9.00 13.28 -12.65
C LYS A 161 9.08 12.77 -11.22
N ALA A 162 8.02 12.11 -10.75
CA ALA A 162 8.02 11.38 -9.48
C ALA A 162 7.35 10.02 -9.64
N GLU A 163 7.93 8.99 -9.05
CA GLU A 163 7.45 7.62 -9.06
C GLU A 163 7.24 7.13 -7.63
N LEU A 164 6.02 6.67 -7.33
CA LEU A 164 5.71 6.05 -6.04
C LEU A 164 5.79 4.55 -6.15
N THR A 165 6.67 3.93 -5.36
CA THR A 165 6.68 2.49 -5.13
C THR A 165 5.95 2.19 -3.83
N TYR A 166 4.93 1.37 -3.89
CA TYR A 166 4.06 1.07 -2.75
C TYR A 166 3.55 -0.35 -2.80
N TYR A 167 3.05 -0.85 -1.68
CA TYR A 167 2.27 -2.08 -1.65
C TYR A 167 0.81 -1.72 -1.89
N LYS A 168 0.20 -2.33 -2.92
CA LYS A 168 -1.22 -2.17 -3.20
C LYS A 168 -2.07 -3.08 -2.32
N GLN A 169 -3.33 -2.74 -2.15
CA GLN A 169 -4.30 -3.63 -1.52
C GLN A 169 -4.46 -4.91 -2.36
N PRO A 170 -4.51 -6.10 -1.73
CA PRO A 170 -4.77 -7.33 -2.47
C PRO A 170 -6.14 -7.26 -3.13
N ARG A 171 -6.23 -7.84 -4.33
CA ARG A 171 -7.48 -7.88 -5.10
C ARG A 171 -8.56 -8.61 -4.29
N ARG A 172 -9.73 -8.00 -4.21
CA ARG A 172 -10.89 -8.65 -3.59
C ARG A 172 -11.33 -9.82 -4.45
N ILE A 173 -11.44 -11.00 -3.84
CA ILE A 173 -12.01 -12.16 -4.54
C ILE A 173 -13.50 -12.00 -4.72
N GLN A 174 -14.01 -12.58 -5.80
CA GLN A 174 -15.44 -12.68 -6.08
C GLN A 174 -15.74 -14.10 -6.57
N ILE A 175 -16.86 -14.66 -6.13
CA ILE A 175 -17.32 -16.00 -6.52
C ILE A 175 -18.55 -15.83 -7.38
N GLN A 176 -18.54 -16.44 -8.56
CA GLN A 176 -19.69 -16.45 -9.45
C GLN A 176 -20.88 -17.13 -8.77
N GLY A 177 -22.07 -16.55 -8.93
CA GLY A 177 -23.30 -17.05 -8.31
C GLY A 177 -23.51 -16.61 -6.85
N CYS A 178 -22.58 -15.81 -6.29
CA CYS A 178 -22.73 -15.26 -4.96
C CYS A 178 -23.60 -14.00 -5.00
N VAL A 179 -24.63 -13.94 -4.17
CA VAL A 179 -25.54 -12.79 -4.10
C VAL A 179 -25.04 -11.83 -3.01
N ASP A 180 -24.86 -10.56 -3.38
CA ASP A 180 -24.53 -9.50 -2.43
C ASP A 180 -25.77 -9.15 -1.60
N PRO A 181 -25.70 -9.24 -0.25
CA PRO A 181 -26.86 -9.00 0.61
C PRO A 181 -27.36 -7.54 0.61
N TYR A 182 -26.51 -6.59 0.22
CA TYR A 182 -26.82 -5.16 0.23
C TYR A 182 -27.47 -4.70 -1.08
N THR A 183 -27.01 -5.23 -2.21
CA THR A 183 -27.49 -4.83 -3.54
C THR A 183 -28.46 -5.82 -4.13
N ASN A 184 -28.53 -7.02 -3.57
CA ASN A 184 -29.32 -8.16 -4.09
C ASN A 184 -28.96 -8.54 -5.54
N ILE A 185 -27.71 -8.22 -5.94
CA ILE A 185 -27.16 -8.50 -7.26
C ILE A 185 -26.29 -9.76 -7.18
N GLU A 186 -26.53 -10.69 -8.09
CA GLU A 186 -25.71 -11.88 -8.24
C GLU A 186 -24.38 -11.53 -8.93
N THR A 187 -23.28 -12.02 -8.39
CA THR A 187 -21.95 -11.85 -8.99
C THR A 187 -21.84 -12.68 -10.27
N THR A 188 -21.63 -12.01 -11.38
CA THR A 188 -21.55 -12.64 -12.72
C THR A 188 -20.16 -13.12 -13.08
N THR A 189 -19.13 -12.58 -12.47
CA THR A 189 -17.71 -12.86 -12.79
C THR A 189 -16.96 -13.42 -11.59
N GLU A 190 -16.05 -14.34 -11.85
CA GLU A 190 -15.14 -14.84 -10.83
C GLU A 190 -13.85 -14.01 -10.82
N VAL A 191 -13.40 -13.57 -9.65
CA VAL A 191 -12.12 -12.88 -9.46
C VAL A 191 -11.28 -13.70 -8.48
N LEU A 192 -10.13 -14.18 -8.97
CA LEU A 192 -9.21 -15.00 -8.17
C LEU A 192 -8.30 -14.12 -7.29
N SER A 193 -7.83 -14.71 -6.18
CA SER A 193 -6.79 -14.10 -5.35
C SER A 193 -5.49 -13.94 -6.14
N GLU A 194 -4.72 -12.90 -5.83
CA GLU A 194 -3.36 -12.68 -6.37
C GLU A 194 -2.33 -13.60 -5.71
N PHE A 195 -2.66 -14.14 -4.54
CA PHE A 195 -1.79 -15.09 -3.84
C PHE A 195 -2.00 -16.49 -4.41
N THR A 196 -0.94 -17.08 -4.91
CA THR A 196 -0.87 -18.50 -5.28
C THR A 196 -0.50 -19.33 -4.06
N ASP A 197 -0.96 -20.58 -4.03
CA ASP A 197 -0.60 -21.54 -2.98
C ASP A 197 0.90 -21.80 -2.95
#